data_0d26489d07898c36b45a8895b220b102
#
_entry.id   0d26489d07898c36b45a8895b220b102
#
_cell.length_a   1.000
_cell.length_b   1.000
_cell.length_c   1.000
_cell.angle_alpha   90.00
_cell.angle_beta   90.00
_cell.angle_gamma   90.00
#
_symmetry.space_group_name_H-M   'P 1'
#
loop_
_entity.id
_entity.type
_entity.pdbx_description
1 polymer ?
#
loop_
_entity_poly.entity_id
_entity_poly.type
_entity_poly.pdbx_seq_one_letter_code
_entity_poly.pdbx_strand_id
1 'polypeptide(L)'
;MLLGSVFDANSLGKWIYDWTVFHHSANSPMSEVAGDLWLLLIKLAHKMKRADECLPRVADDEDYEMVEDFLESGDRLWARMKKLLKQCEEFMWKAAKKEGTKSGSGSSGSVKMGKNSGCEFVDSIFGRDRMLEDTESLMQSIRLWNMRFDANCEDILRHPRG
;
A
#
# COMPACT_ATOMS: atom_id res chain seq x y z
N MET A 1 12.87 -6.79 4.36
CA MET A 1 12.10 -5.67 3.86
C MET A 1 10.76 -5.56 4.57
N LEU A 2 10.43 -4.38 5.06
CA LEU A 2 9.26 -4.17 5.92
C LEU A 2 7.94 -4.66 5.32
N LEU A 3 7.68 -4.31 4.06
CA LEU A 3 6.41 -4.64 3.42
C LEU A 3 6.25 -6.12 3.10
N GLY A 4 7.34 -6.83 2.93
CA GLY A 4 7.27 -8.24 2.57
C GLY A 4 7.32 -9.20 3.75
N SER A 5 7.91 -8.78 4.88
CA SER A 5 8.17 -9.68 5.99
C SER A 5 7.42 -9.34 7.27
N VAL A 6 7.12 -8.08 7.51
CA VAL A 6 6.50 -7.63 8.76
C VAL A 6 5.05 -7.22 8.57
N PHE A 7 4.75 -6.53 7.48
CA PHE A 7 3.40 -6.06 7.21
C PHE A 7 2.84 -6.74 5.97
N ASP A 8 1.73 -7.45 6.13
CA ASP A 8 0.92 -7.83 4.99
C ASP A 8 0.05 -6.63 4.59
N ALA A 9 -0.70 -6.76 3.50
CA ALA A 9 -1.53 -5.66 2.99
C ALA A 9 -2.56 -5.18 4.00
N ASN A 10 -3.13 -6.11 4.76
CA ASN A 10 -4.13 -5.77 5.76
C ASN A 10 -3.53 -4.97 6.91
N SER A 11 -2.40 -5.42 7.43
CA SER A 11 -1.72 -4.74 8.55
C SER A 11 -1.24 -3.35 8.15
N LEU A 12 -0.67 -3.21 6.96
CA LEU A 12 -0.21 -1.93 6.44
C LEU A 12 -1.37 -0.96 6.26
N GLY A 13 -2.43 -1.39 5.60
CA GLY A 13 -3.60 -0.56 5.37
C GLY A 13 -4.28 -0.13 6.65
N LYS A 14 -4.39 -1.05 7.61
CA LYS A 14 -4.95 -0.74 8.92
C LYS A 14 -4.11 0.29 9.66
N TRP A 15 -2.79 0.16 9.62
CA TRP A 15 -1.88 1.10 10.27
C TRP A 15 -2.05 2.52 9.69
N ILE A 16 -2.09 2.64 8.37
CA ILE A 16 -2.30 3.93 7.70
C ILE A 16 -3.67 4.50 8.07
N TYR A 17 -4.70 3.68 8.04
CA TYR A 17 -6.08 4.09 8.35
C TYR A 17 -6.19 4.56 9.81
N ASP A 18 -5.65 3.80 10.75
CA ASP A 18 -5.72 4.13 12.17
C ASP A 18 -5.05 5.48 12.48
N TRP A 19 -3.89 5.74 11.89
CA TRP A 19 -3.21 7.03 12.06
C TRP A 19 -3.98 8.17 11.39
N THR A 20 -4.61 7.91 10.26
CA THR A 20 -5.42 8.91 9.56
C THR A 20 -6.64 9.30 10.40
N VAL A 21 -7.34 8.32 10.94
CA VAL A 21 -8.50 8.55 11.82
C VAL A 21 -8.05 9.30 13.08
N PHE A 22 -6.94 8.92 13.65
CA PHE A 22 -6.40 9.58 14.83
C PHE A 22 -6.11 11.06 14.58
N HIS A 23 -5.55 11.38 13.41
CA HIS A 23 -5.12 12.74 13.08
C HIS A 23 -6.26 13.60 12.51
N HIS A 24 -7.10 13.04 11.66
CA HIS A 24 -8.13 13.76 10.91
C HIS A 24 -9.56 13.43 11.29
N SER A 25 -9.80 12.46 12.12
CA SER A 25 -11.11 11.89 12.50
C SER A 25 -11.66 10.93 11.44
N ALA A 26 -12.58 10.06 11.90
CA ALA A 26 -13.16 9.01 11.04
C ALA A 26 -14.02 9.56 9.90
N ASN A 27 -14.57 10.77 10.07
CA ASN A 27 -15.47 11.37 9.09
C ASN A 27 -14.76 12.28 8.08
N SER A 28 -13.44 12.37 8.15
CA SER A 28 -12.69 13.24 7.24
C SER A 28 -12.55 12.63 5.85
N PRO A 29 -12.41 13.47 4.80
CA PRO A 29 -12.11 12.96 3.46
C PRO A 29 -10.85 12.13 3.39
N MET A 30 -9.85 12.46 4.19
CA MET A 30 -8.59 11.71 4.24
C MET A 30 -8.76 10.31 4.79
N SER A 31 -9.62 10.14 5.81
CA SER A 31 -9.93 8.82 6.35
C SER A 31 -10.66 7.96 5.33
N GLU A 32 -11.52 8.58 4.52
CA GLU A 32 -12.21 7.88 3.45
C GLU A 32 -11.21 7.37 2.40
N VAL A 33 -10.27 8.20 1.98
CA VAL A 33 -9.21 7.82 1.05
C VAL A 33 -8.34 6.71 1.64
N ALA A 34 -7.98 6.83 2.92
CA ALA A 34 -7.18 5.81 3.60
C ALA A 34 -7.90 4.46 3.65
N GLY A 35 -9.21 4.48 3.89
CA GLY A 35 -10.02 3.27 3.88
C GLY A 35 -10.07 2.64 2.49
N ASP A 36 -10.23 3.46 1.46
CA ASP A 36 -10.21 2.97 0.07
C ASP A 36 -8.86 2.37 -0.30
N LEU A 37 -7.78 3.01 0.11
CA LEU A 37 -6.43 2.48 -0.11
C LEU A 37 -6.26 1.14 0.58
N TRP A 38 -6.71 1.01 1.82
CA TRP A 38 -6.66 -0.24 2.57
C TRP A 38 -7.37 -1.36 1.81
N LEU A 39 -8.59 -1.12 1.35
CA LEU A 39 -9.34 -2.11 0.57
C LEU A 39 -8.64 -2.47 -0.74
N LEU A 40 -8.08 -1.49 -1.43
CA LEU A 40 -7.35 -1.74 -2.68
C LEU A 40 -6.13 -2.63 -2.46
N LEU A 41 -5.37 -2.37 -1.39
CA LEU A 41 -4.19 -3.17 -1.06
C LEU A 41 -4.56 -4.60 -0.72
N ILE A 42 -5.65 -4.81 0.03
CA ILE A 42 -6.15 -6.15 0.35
C ILE A 42 -6.54 -6.90 -0.92
N LYS A 43 -7.29 -6.25 -1.80
CA LYS A 43 -7.73 -6.86 -3.05
C LYS A 43 -6.55 -7.23 -3.95
N LEU A 44 -5.59 -6.32 -4.09
CA LEU A 44 -4.39 -6.56 -4.89
C LEU A 44 -3.61 -7.76 -4.37
N ALA A 45 -3.31 -7.77 -3.08
CA ALA A 45 -2.54 -8.84 -2.44
C ALA A 45 -3.26 -10.19 -2.53
N HIS A 46 -4.57 -10.19 -2.29
CA HIS A 46 -5.38 -11.41 -2.34
C HIS A 46 -5.41 -12.01 -3.75
N LYS A 47 -5.63 -11.18 -4.76
CA LYS A 47 -5.68 -11.63 -6.15
C LYS A 47 -4.31 -12.12 -6.64
N MET A 48 -3.24 -11.43 -6.26
CA MET A 48 -1.88 -11.86 -6.60
C MET A 48 -1.53 -13.19 -5.96
N LYS A 49 -1.88 -13.36 -4.69
CA LYS A 49 -1.64 -14.62 -3.98
C LYS A 49 -2.40 -15.78 -4.63
N ARG A 50 -3.66 -15.56 -4.93
CA ARG A 50 -4.50 -16.57 -5.59
C ARG A 50 -3.95 -16.94 -6.96
N ALA A 51 -3.55 -15.94 -7.75
CA ALA A 51 -2.97 -16.16 -9.07
C ALA A 51 -1.66 -16.96 -8.97
N ASP A 52 -0.80 -16.59 -8.03
CA ASP A 52 0.49 -17.26 -7.83
C ASP A 52 0.30 -18.73 -7.44
N GLU A 53 -0.64 -18.99 -6.54
CA GLU A 53 -0.97 -20.36 -6.09
C GLU A 53 -1.58 -21.21 -7.21
N CYS A 54 -2.38 -20.61 -8.09
CA CYS A 54 -3.06 -21.33 -9.17
C CYS A 54 -2.21 -21.46 -10.43
N LEU A 55 -1.19 -20.62 -10.60
CA LEU A 55 -0.40 -20.59 -11.83
C LEU A 55 0.16 -21.95 -12.25
N PRO A 56 0.72 -22.80 -11.34
CA PRO A 56 1.22 -24.11 -11.75
C PRO A 56 0.15 -25.06 -12.30
N ARG A 57 -1.11 -24.76 -12.04
CA ARG A 57 -2.25 -25.60 -12.50
C ARG A 57 -2.80 -25.17 -13.85
N VAL A 58 -2.39 -24.00 -14.34
CA VAL A 58 -2.90 -23.47 -15.61
C VAL A 58 -2.25 -24.26 -16.75
N ALA A 59 -3.10 -24.97 -17.49
CA ALA A 59 -2.65 -25.91 -18.53
C ALA A 59 -2.41 -25.24 -19.88
N ASP A 60 -3.19 -24.23 -20.24
CA ASP A 60 -3.08 -23.54 -21.50
C ASP A 60 -1.95 -22.51 -21.46
N ASP A 61 -1.09 -22.53 -22.48
CA ASP A 61 0.07 -21.64 -22.54
C ASP A 61 -0.32 -20.15 -22.59
N GLU A 62 -1.35 -19.82 -23.36
CA GLU A 62 -1.83 -18.45 -23.45
C GLU A 62 -2.41 -17.96 -22.14
N ASP A 63 -3.18 -18.81 -21.48
CA ASP A 63 -3.74 -18.51 -20.16
C ASP A 63 -2.65 -18.33 -19.12
N TYR A 64 -1.64 -19.21 -19.14
CA TYR A 64 -0.50 -19.14 -18.24
C TYR A 64 0.22 -17.79 -18.40
N GLU A 65 0.50 -17.41 -19.65
CA GLU A 65 1.15 -16.13 -19.96
C GLU A 65 0.33 -14.94 -19.48
N MET A 66 -0.99 -15.00 -19.68
CA MET A 66 -1.90 -13.95 -19.21
C MET A 66 -1.80 -13.75 -17.71
N VAL A 67 -1.88 -14.83 -16.94
CA VAL A 67 -1.79 -14.77 -15.48
C VAL A 67 -0.41 -14.28 -15.04
N GLU A 68 0.64 -14.79 -15.67
CA GLU A 68 2.01 -14.37 -15.37
C GLU A 68 2.21 -12.87 -15.61
N ASP A 69 1.68 -12.34 -16.71
CA ASP A 69 1.76 -10.90 -17.03
C ASP A 69 1.04 -10.06 -15.97
N PHE A 70 -0.10 -10.53 -15.48
CA PHE A 70 -0.81 -9.82 -14.40
C PHE A 70 -0.05 -9.87 -13.09
N LEU A 71 0.61 -10.98 -12.78
CA LEU A 71 1.47 -11.07 -11.60
C LEU A 71 2.63 -10.08 -11.68
N GLU A 72 3.27 -9.98 -12.84
CA GLU A 72 4.36 -9.03 -13.04
C GLU A 72 3.89 -7.59 -12.89
N SER A 73 2.73 -7.25 -13.48
CA SER A 73 2.18 -5.90 -13.35
C SER A 73 1.76 -5.58 -11.93
N GLY A 74 1.25 -6.58 -11.20
CA GLY A 74 0.93 -6.45 -9.78
C GLY A 74 2.19 -6.17 -8.94
N ASP A 75 3.27 -6.87 -9.24
CA ASP A 75 4.56 -6.64 -8.59
C ASP A 75 5.07 -5.21 -8.81
N ARG A 76 4.86 -4.66 -10.01
CA ARG A 76 5.22 -3.27 -10.30
C ARG A 76 4.39 -2.29 -9.49
N LEU A 77 3.11 -2.58 -9.28
CA LEU A 77 2.25 -1.75 -8.42
C LEU A 77 2.73 -1.79 -6.97
N TRP A 78 3.11 -2.97 -6.47
CA TRP A 78 3.70 -3.09 -5.13
C TRP A 78 5.01 -2.33 -5.02
N ALA A 79 5.84 -2.37 -6.05
CA ALA A 79 7.09 -1.60 -6.07
C ALA A 79 6.82 -0.09 -6.01
N ARG A 80 5.79 0.38 -6.72
CA ARG A 80 5.36 1.78 -6.65
C ARG A 80 4.88 2.15 -5.24
N MET A 81 4.12 1.27 -4.61
CA MET A 81 3.65 1.47 -3.23
C MET A 81 4.82 1.56 -2.26
N LYS A 82 5.78 0.67 -2.38
CA LYS A 82 6.99 0.68 -1.55
C LYS A 82 7.77 1.99 -1.71
N LYS A 83 7.91 2.46 -2.94
CA LYS A 83 8.61 3.71 -3.24
C LYS A 83 7.88 4.90 -2.61
N LEU A 84 6.55 4.94 -2.75
CA LEU A 84 5.72 5.97 -2.15
C LEU A 84 5.87 5.99 -0.62
N LEU A 85 5.78 4.82 0.00
CA LEU A 85 5.91 4.69 1.44
C LEU A 85 7.30 5.11 1.92
N LYS A 86 8.33 4.78 1.16
CA LYS A 86 9.69 5.18 1.50
C LYS A 86 9.85 6.69 1.48
N GLN A 87 9.27 7.36 0.51
CA GLN A 87 9.28 8.82 0.44
C GLN A 87 8.54 9.45 1.62
N CYS A 88 7.39 8.89 1.99
CA CYS A 88 6.64 9.34 3.16
C CYS A 88 7.41 9.08 4.46
N GLU A 89 8.09 7.95 4.54
CA GLU A 89 8.93 7.60 5.68
C GLU A 89 10.07 8.61 5.86
N GLU A 90 10.65 9.11 4.78
CA GLU A 90 11.68 10.15 4.85
C GLU A 90 11.15 11.43 5.49
N PHE A 91 9.95 11.85 5.13
CA PHE A 91 9.30 13.00 5.77
C PHE A 91 9.06 12.75 7.26
N MET A 92 8.62 11.56 7.59
CA MET A 92 8.36 11.15 8.97
C MET A 92 9.62 11.20 9.82
N TRP A 93 10.74 10.67 9.31
CA TRP A 93 12.01 10.69 10.03
C TRP A 93 12.56 12.10 10.20
N LYS A 94 12.38 12.98 9.21
CA LYS A 94 12.76 14.39 9.33
C LYS A 94 11.97 15.08 10.44
N ALA A 95 10.68 14.81 10.53
CA ALA A 95 9.84 15.36 11.60
C ALA A 95 10.27 14.84 12.97
N ALA A 96 10.58 13.55 13.07
CA ALA A 96 11.05 12.95 14.31
C ALA A 96 12.38 13.55 14.77
N LYS A 97 13.29 13.80 13.84
CA LYS A 97 14.56 14.46 14.15
C LYS A 97 14.37 15.88 14.64
N LYS A 98 13.48 16.65 14.02
CA LYS A 98 13.16 18.01 14.44
C LYS A 98 12.61 18.05 15.85
N GLU A 99 11.74 17.12 16.20
CA GLU A 99 11.18 17.02 17.54
C GLU A 99 12.25 16.69 18.56
N GLY A 100 13.10 15.73 18.26
CA GLY A 100 14.24 15.39 19.11
C GLY A 100 15.18 16.53 19.34
N THR A 101 15.37 17.39 18.36
CA THR A 101 16.23 18.57 18.45
C THR A 101 15.57 19.70 19.23
N LYS A 102 14.27 19.89 19.02
CA LYS A 102 13.51 20.95 19.69
C LYS A 102 13.29 20.70 21.17
N SER A 103 13.15 19.48 21.58
CA SER A 103 12.89 19.16 22.97
C SER A 103 14.11 19.43 23.85
N GLY A 104 15.30 19.62 23.29
CA GLY A 104 16.49 20.02 24.03
C GLY A 104 16.79 19.19 25.27
N SER A 105 15.90 18.33 25.63
CA SER A 105 16.07 17.47 26.77
C SER A 105 16.85 16.25 26.30
N GLY A 106 18.05 16.14 26.68
CA GLY A 106 18.84 14.98 26.38
C GLY A 106 18.29 13.69 26.95
N SER A 107 17.02 13.62 27.16
CA SER A 107 16.38 12.50 27.85
C SER A 107 16.20 11.35 26.93
N SER A 108 16.72 10.79 26.22
CA SER A 108 16.66 9.59 25.41
C SER A 108 17.09 9.88 23.98
N GLY A 109 18.22 9.37 23.67
CA GLY A 109 18.72 9.41 22.34
C GLY A 109 17.94 8.52 21.37
N SER A 110 16.85 7.92 21.78
CA SER A 110 16.05 7.11 20.87
C SER A 110 14.98 7.97 20.22
N VAL A 111 15.09 8.11 18.91
CA VAL A 111 14.02 8.69 18.13
C VAL A 111 12.90 7.66 18.09
N LYS A 112 11.93 7.82 18.97
CA LYS A 112 10.76 6.98 18.94
C LYS A 112 9.77 7.54 17.92
N MET A 113 9.18 6.68 17.12
CA MET A 113 8.06 7.03 16.29
C MET A 113 6.87 7.34 17.19
N GLY A 114 6.78 8.59 17.59
CA GLY A 114 5.70 9.04 18.43
C GLY A 114 4.49 9.46 17.60
N LYS A 115 3.54 10.04 18.31
CA LYS A 115 2.31 10.57 17.79
C LYS A 115 2.51 11.50 16.59
N ASN A 116 3.44 12.44 16.70
CA ASN A 116 3.70 13.41 15.65
C ASN A 116 4.31 12.78 14.40
N SER A 117 5.12 11.75 14.56
CA SER A 117 5.70 11.02 13.44
C SER A 117 4.64 10.29 12.62
N GLY A 118 3.67 9.66 13.28
CA GLY A 118 2.56 9.01 12.60
C GLY A 118 1.68 10.00 11.86
N CYS A 119 1.39 11.14 12.47
CA CYS A 119 0.63 12.21 11.83
C CYS A 119 1.37 12.79 10.62
N GLU A 120 2.68 12.98 10.72
CA GLU A 120 3.50 13.45 9.62
C GLU A 120 3.51 12.47 8.46
N PHE A 121 3.55 11.18 8.74
CA PHE A 121 3.46 10.14 7.71
C PHE A 121 2.13 10.26 6.94
N VAL A 122 1.03 10.39 7.66
CA VAL A 122 -0.30 10.53 7.07
C VAL A 122 -0.41 11.82 6.24
N ASP A 123 0.10 12.92 6.76
CA ASP A 123 0.11 14.18 6.04
C ASP A 123 0.96 14.11 4.78
N SER A 124 2.03 13.33 4.80
CA SER A 124 2.88 13.14 3.63
C SER A 124 2.17 12.34 2.54
N ILE A 125 1.50 11.26 2.91
CA ILE A 125 0.85 10.37 1.92
C ILE A 125 -0.42 11.00 1.35
N PHE A 126 -1.15 11.79 2.13
CA PHE A 126 -2.42 12.38 1.73
C PHE A 126 -2.40 13.90 1.56
N GLY A 127 -1.27 14.55 1.79
CA GLY A 127 -1.14 16.00 1.66
C GLY A 127 -1.08 16.45 0.21
N ARG A 128 -1.82 17.52 -0.11
CA ARG A 128 -1.87 18.07 -1.48
C ARG A 128 -0.51 18.54 -1.98
N ASP A 129 0.26 19.12 -1.09
CA ASP A 129 1.58 19.65 -1.43
C ASP A 129 2.67 18.59 -1.31
N ARG A 130 2.31 17.35 -1.14
CA ARG A 130 3.25 16.25 -0.96
C ARG A 130 2.93 15.10 -1.89
N MET A 131 2.47 13.96 -1.35
CA MET A 131 2.35 12.72 -2.12
C MET A 131 0.91 12.36 -2.50
N LEU A 132 -0.07 13.23 -2.26
CA LEU A 132 -1.46 12.91 -2.54
C LEU A 132 -1.68 12.54 -4.01
N GLU A 133 -1.10 13.31 -4.92
CA GLU A 133 -1.23 13.08 -6.36
C GLU A 133 -0.69 11.70 -6.74
N ASP A 134 0.49 11.36 -6.23
CA ASP A 134 1.11 10.07 -6.48
C ASP A 134 0.29 8.94 -5.85
N THR A 135 -0.25 9.18 -4.65
CA THR A 135 -1.12 8.22 -3.96
C THR A 135 -2.39 7.95 -4.76
N GLU A 136 -3.05 9.00 -5.23
CA GLU A 136 -4.26 8.87 -6.03
C GLU A 136 -3.99 8.19 -7.36
N SER A 137 -2.88 8.51 -8.01
CA SER A 137 -2.46 7.88 -9.25
C SER A 137 -2.22 6.39 -9.07
N LEU A 138 -1.55 6.02 -7.99
CA LEU A 138 -1.32 4.61 -7.63
C LEU A 138 -2.64 3.89 -7.38
N MET A 139 -3.54 4.51 -6.62
CA MET A 139 -4.86 3.93 -6.32
C MET A 139 -5.66 3.69 -7.61
N GLN A 140 -5.63 4.63 -8.55
CA GLN A 140 -6.29 4.45 -9.85
C GLN A 140 -5.68 3.31 -10.64
N SER A 141 -4.36 3.19 -10.61
CA SER A 141 -3.67 2.07 -11.27
C SER A 141 -4.06 0.74 -10.68
N ILE A 142 -4.20 0.66 -9.35
CA ILE A 142 -4.64 -0.56 -8.67
C ILE A 142 -6.10 -0.89 -9.03
N ARG A 143 -6.98 0.11 -9.07
CA ARG A 143 -8.38 -0.09 -9.48
C ARG A 143 -8.48 -0.65 -10.88
N LEU A 144 -7.71 -0.09 -11.81
CA LEU A 144 -7.68 -0.55 -13.19
C LEU A 144 -7.12 -1.98 -13.28
N TRP A 145 -6.06 -2.26 -12.56
CA TRP A 145 -5.49 -3.61 -12.49
C TRP A 145 -6.53 -4.62 -11.97
N ASN A 146 -7.25 -4.26 -10.92
CA ASN A 146 -8.31 -5.12 -10.36
C ASN A 146 -9.40 -5.43 -11.39
N MET A 147 -9.87 -4.42 -12.11
CA MET A 147 -10.89 -4.60 -13.14
C MET A 147 -10.41 -5.49 -14.26
N ARG A 148 -9.19 -5.27 -14.74
CA ARG A 148 -8.60 -6.05 -15.82
C ARG A 148 -8.32 -7.48 -15.38
N PHE A 149 -7.86 -7.65 -14.15
CA PHE A 149 -7.63 -8.98 -13.57
C PHE A 149 -8.92 -9.78 -13.56
N ASP A 150 -10.00 -9.20 -13.06
CA ASP A 150 -11.29 -9.88 -13.00
C ASP A 150 -11.80 -10.23 -14.40
N ALA A 151 -11.60 -9.35 -15.37
CA ALA A 151 -12.05 -9.58 -16.75
C ALA A 151 -11.23 -10.63 -17.49
N ASN A 152 -9.94 -10.74 -17.21
CA ASN A 152 -9.02 -11.59 -17.98
C ASN A 152 -8.56 -12.85 -17.28
N CYS A 153 -8.47 -12.84 -15.96
CA CYS A 153 -7.88 -13.94 -15.19
C CYS A 153 -8.87 -14.73 -14.37
N GLU A 154 -9.99 -14.15 -13.98
CA GLU A 154 -10.93 -14.81 -13.06
C GLU A 154 -11.40 -16.16 -13.57
N ASP A 155 -11.82 -16.23 -14.83
CA ASP A 155 -12.26 -17.48 -15.44
C ASP A 155 -11.13 -18.51 -15.53
N ILE A 156 -9.93 -18.05 -15.85
CA ILE A 156 -8.74 -18.91 -15.92
C ILE A 156 -8.49 -19.56 -14.55
N LEU A 157 -8.58 -18.78 -13.48
CA LEU A 157 -8.28 -19.26 -12.14
C LEU A 157 -9.37 -20.18 -11.59
N ARG A 158 -10.61 -19.98 -12.03
CA ARG A 158 -11.71 -20.89 -11.68
C ARG A 158 -11.63 -22.22 -12.40
N HIS A 159 -11.11 -22.20 -13.63
CA HIS A 159 -11.02 -23.37 -14.49
C HIS A 159 -9.62 -23.50 -15.10
N PRO A 160 -8.59 -23.77 -14.28
CA PRO A 160 -7.19 -23.76 -14.77
C PRO A 160 -6.92 -24.82 -15.84
N ARG A 161 -7.72 -25.85 -15.89
CA ARG A 161 -7.55 -26.94 -16.87
C ARG A 161 -8.60 -26.93 -17.98
N GLY A 162 -9.25 -25.81 -18.15
CA GLY A 162 -10.33 -25.67 -19.13
C GLY A 162 -11.66 -25.90 -18.49
#